data_12a5d6d23135deafc90e5b5b82913a10
#
_entry.id   12a5d6d23135deafc90e5b5b82913a10
#
_cell.length_a   1.000
_cell.length_b   1.000
_cell.length_c   1.000
_cell.angle_alpha   90.00
_cell.angle_beta   90.00
_cell.angle_gamma   90.00
#
_symmetry.space_group_name_H-M   'P 1'
#
loop_
_entity.id
_entity.type
_entity.pdbx_description
1 polymer ?
#
loop_
_entity_poly.entity_id
_entity_poly.type
_entity_poly.pdbx_seq_one_letter_code
_entity_poly.pdbx_strand_id
1 'polypeptide(L)'
;LKVAGSTANLMIAASLLIGTPFFIVFGSLSDKIGRKKIIMAGCLLAVLTYFPLFHGLTHYANPALEAAQASTPAVVVADPDKCSVQFNPVGTAKFTTPCDLAKSTLAAAAVLYTNQAAPAGSTAVVKFGDKTVSFADAEAAAQGDTAKAAAEFKKTLGETIKAAGYPAKADPANINYVMVIVILTILVIYVTMVYGPIAAMLVELFPTRIRYTSLSLPYHIGNGWFGGFLPATSFAIVAATGNIYDGLWYPIIVAGMTFVIGTLFLPETKDRDIYAAD
;
A
#
# COMPACT_ATOMS: atom_id res chain seq x y z
N LEU A 1 -5.99 0.07 -8.51
CA LEU A 1 -6.86 -0.85 -9.28
C LEU A 1 -7.67 -0.15 -10.39
N LYS A 2 -7.54 1.17 -10.54
CA LYS A 2 -8.22 1.98 -11.58
C LYS A 2 -9.76 1.98 -11.51
N VAL A 3 -10.35 1.56 -10.41
CA VAL A 3 -11.80 1.67 -10.16
C VAL A 3 -12.18 3.15 -10.03
N ALA A 4 -13.36 3.52 -10.55
CA ALA A 4 -13.87 4.89 -10.42
C ALA A 4 -13.99 5.29 -8.93
N GLY A 5 -13.56 6.50 -8.58
CA GLY A 5 -13.46 6.94 -7.18
C GLY A 5 -14.78 6.84 -6.42
N SER A 6 -15.89 7.23 -7.04
CA SER A 6 -17.24 7.10 -6.45
C SER A 6 -17.60 5.65 -6.14
N THR A 7 -17.33 4.73 -7.07
CA THR A 7 -17.58 3.29 -6.90
C THR A 7 -16.68 2.69 -5.82
N ALA A 8 -15.39 3.05 -5.82
CA ALA A 8 -14.45 2.60 -4.80
C ALA A 8 -14.88 3.07 -3.39
N ASN A 9 -15.24 4.35 -3.25
CA ASN A 9 -15.71 4.91 -1.97
C ASN A 9 -17.00 4.23 -1.48
N LEU A 10 -17.92 3.90 -2.38
CA LEU A 10 -19.16 3.20 -2.02
C LEU A 10 -18.87 1.77 -1.52
N MET A 11 -17.99 1.03 -2.20
CA MET A 11 -17.59 -0.31 -1.74
C MET A 11 -16.86 -0.27 -0.39
N ILE A 12 -15.99 0.72 -0.18
CA ILE A 12 -15.32 0.94 1.10
C ILE A 12 -16.35 1.28 2.18
N ALA A 13 -17.29 2.19 1.92
CA ALA A 13 -18.33 2.55 2.86
C ALA A 13 -19.21 1.34 3.25
N ALA A 14 -19.58 0.51 2.27
CA ALA A 14 -20.31 -0.72 2.53
C ALA A 14 -19.53 -1.70 3.41
N SER A 15 -18.23 -1.91 3.12
CA SER A 15 -17.37 -2.78 3.92
C SER A 15 -17.16 -2.26 5.35
N LEU A 16 -17.05 -0.95 5.53
CA LEU A 16 -16.97 -0.31 6.84
C LEU A 16 -18.29 -0.47 7.62
N LEU A 17 -19.43 -0.29 6.96
CA LEU A 17 -20.75 -0.48 7.60
C LEU A 17 -20.92 -1.90 8.12
N ILE A 18 -20.53 -2.92 7.34
CA ILE A 18 -20.58 -4.33 7.73
C ILE A 18 -19.52 -4.63 8.81
N GLY A 19 -18.33 -4.05 8.70
CA GLY A 19 -17.22 -4.31 9.59
C GLY A 19 -17.29 -3.60 10.95
N THR A 20 -17.94 -2.43 11.04
CA THR A 20 -18.02 -1.64 12.29
C THR A 20 -18.58 -2.40 13.49
N PRO A 21 -19.64 -3.21 13.39
CA PRO A 21 -20.13 -4.01 14.51
C PRO A 21 -19.08 -4.93 15.14
N PHE A 22 -18.07 -5.35 14.38
CA PHE A 22 -17.01 -6.22 14.88
C PHE A 22 -16.09 -5.55 15.89
N PHE A 23 -16.05 -4.20 15.99
CA PHE A 23 -15.41 -3.53 17.10
C PHE A 23 -16.00 -3.95 18.45
N ILE A 24 -17.33 -4.05 18.52
CA ILE A 24 -18.03 -4.49 19.74
C ILE A 24 -17.76 -5.97 19.98
N VAL A 25 -17.82 -6.78 18.90
CA VAL A 25 -17.60 -8.23 19.00
C VAL A 25 -16.18 -8.52 19.54
N PHE A 26 -15.14 -7.95 18.93
CA PHE A 26 -13.76 -8.19 19.36
C PHE A 26 -13.39 -7.46 20.64
N GLY A 27 -13.99 -6.30 20.92
CA GLY A 27 -13.89 -5.64 22.21
C GLY A 27 -14.41 -6.58 23.32
N SER A 28 -15.66 -7.03 23.22
CA SER A 28 -16.27 -7.94 24.18
C SER A 28 -15.58 -9.30 24.26
N LEU A 29 -15.13 -9.85 23.13
CA LEU A 29 -14.38 -11.11 23.12
C LEU A 29 -13.04 -10.94 23.83
N SER A 30 -12.37 -9.80 23.65
CA SER A 30 -11.10 -9.52 24.32
C SER A 30 -11.23 -9.39 25.85
N ASP A 31 -12.39 -8.95 26.36
CA ASP A 31 -12.71 -8.97 27.78
C ASP A 31 -12.70 -10.39 28.38
N LYS A 32 -13.10 -11.38 27.56
CA LYS A 32 -13.23 -12.77 27.99
C LYS A 32 -11.94 -13.56 27.85
N ILE A 33 -11.31 -13.50 26.66
CA ILE A 33 -10.16 -14.38 26.33
C ILE A 33 -8.80 -13.69 26.40
N GLY A 34 -8.78 -12.36 26.54
CA GLY A 34 -7.57 -11.55 26.68
C GLY A 34 -7.37 -10.57 25.52
N ARG A 35 -6.84 -9.39 25.84
CA ARG A 35 -6.54 -8.29 24.91
C ARG A 35 -5.48 -8.70 23.90
N LYS A 36 -4.35 -9.16 24.44
CA LYS A 36 -3.17 -9.56 23.67
C LYS A 36 -3.50 -10.61 22.61
N LYS A 37 -4.27 -11.64 22.97
CA LYS A 37 -4.60 -12.74 22.04
C LYS A 37 -5.32 -12.28 20.79
N ILE A 38 -6.31 -11.40 20.94
CA ILE A 38 -7.10 -10.87 19.81
C ILE A 38 -6.23 -9.98 18.92
N ILE A 39 -5.46 -9.06 19.52
CA ILE A 39 -4.56 -8.16 18.78
C ILE A 39 -3.53 -8.96 17.98
N MET A 40 -2.86 -9.92 18.63
CA MET A 40 -1.84 -10.74 17.96
C MET A 40 -2.44 -11.62 16.86
N ALA A 41 -3.65 -12.16 17.06
CA ALA A 41 -4.35 -12.90 16.01
C ALA A 41 -4.66 -12.02 14.78
N GLY A 42 -5.09 -10.78 14.98
CA GLY A 42 -5.31 -9.82 13.89
C GLY A 42 -4.03 -9.53 13.11
N CYS A 43 -2.92 -9.27 13.80
CA CYS A 43 -1.61 -9.07 13.18
C CYS A 43 -1.13 -10.30 12.40
N LEU A 44 -1.29 -11.50 12.96
CA LEU A 44 -0.89 -12.75 12.31
C LEU A 44 -1.71 -13.01 11.04
N LEU A 45 -3.03 -12.82 11.10
CA LEU A 45 -3.90 -12.96 9.93
C LEU A 45 -3.52 -11.98 8.82
N ALA A 46 -3.20 -10.72 9.16
CA ALA A 46 -2.73 -9.74 8.20
C ALA A 46 -1.44 -10.19 7.51
N VAL A 47 -0.45 -10.66 8.28
CA VAL A 47 0.83 -11.17 7.74
C VAL A 47 0.62 -12.32 6.76
N LEU A 48 -0.25 -13.26 7.10
CA LEU A 48 -0.46 -14.47 6.30
C LEU A 48 -1.32 -14.25 5.05
N THR A 49 -2.23 -13.27 5.10
CA THR A 49 -3.30 -13.19 4.09
C THR A 49 -3.31 -11.91 3.24
N TYR A 50 -2.48 -10.89 3.54
CA TYR A 50 -2.49 -9.66 2.75
C TYR A 50 -2.18 -9.92 1.27
N PHE A 51 -1.17 -10.71 0.93
CA PHE A 51 -0.87 -11.01 -0.47
C PHE A 51 -2.05 -11.67 -1.19
N PRO A 52 -2.63 -12.81 -0.73
CA PRO A 52 -3.75 -13.41 -1.43
C PRO A 52 -5.00 -12.52 -1.47
N LEU A 53 -5.28 -11.74 -0.43
CA LEU A 53 -6.41 -10.82 -0.43
C LEU A 53 -6.24 -9.68 -1.44
N PHE A 54 -5.05 -9.09 -1.55
CA PHE A 54 -4.79 -8.02 -2.52
C PHE A 54 -4.71 -8.53 -3.95
N HIS A 55 -4.21 -9.76 -4.19
CA HIS A 55 -4.35 -10.42 -5.50
C HIS A 55 -5.83 -10.64 -5.84
N GLY A 56 -6.63 -11.13 -4.90
CA GLY A 56 -8.07 -11.26 -5.06
C GLY A 56 -8.75 -9.91 -5.36
N LEU A 57 -8.34 -8.82 -4.69
CA LEU A 57 -8.85 -7.49 -5.00
C LEU A 57 -8.57 -7.08 -6.46
N THR A 58 -7.37 -7.35 -6.98
CA THR A 58 -7.06 -7.05 -8.38
C THR A 58 -7.91 -7.89 -9.31
N HIS A 59 -8.00 -9.19 -9.05
CA HIS A 59 -8.78 -10.13 -9.86
C HIS A 59 -10.27 -9.73 -9.96
N TYR A 60 -10.91 -9.44 -8.82
CA TYR A 60 -12.34 -9.14 -8.79
C TYR A 60 -12.68 -7.68 -9.09
N ALA A 61 -11.76 -6.73 -8.87
CA ALA A 61 -12.01 -5.33 -9.14
C ALA A 61 -11.61 -4.89 -10.56
N ASN A 62 -10.61 -5.55 -11.17
CA ASN A 62 -10.15 -5.19 -12.51
C ASN A 62 -9.45 -6.38 -13.20
N PRO A 63 -10.19 -7.40 -13.67
CA PRO A 63 -9.62 -8.56 -14.33
C PRO A 63 -8.83 -8.21 -15.61
N ALA A 64 -9.21 -7.13 -16.30
CA ALA A 64 -8.47 -6.65 -17.48
C ALA A 64 -7.08 -6.11 -17.11
N LEU A 65 -6.93 -5.49 -15.94
CA LEU A 65 -5.62 -5.08 -15.42
C LEU A 65 -4.74 -6.28 -15.11
N GLU A 66 -5.30 -7.30 -14.44
CA GLU A 66 -4.59 -8.54 -14.12
C GLU A 66 -4.12 -9.25 -15.40
N ALA A 67 -4.98 -9.36 -16.39
CA ALA A 67 -4.63 -9.96 -17.68
C ALA A 67 -3.51 -9.18 -18.40
N ALA A 68 -3.56 -7.84 -18.39
CA ALA A 68 -2.52 -6.99 -18.98
C ALA A 68 -1.18 -7.14 -18.24
N GLN A 69 -1.20 -7.20 -16.90
CA GLN A 69 -0.01 -7.44 -16.08
C GLN A 69 0.66 -8.78 -16.38
N ALA A 70 -0.14 -9.81 -16.63
CA ALA A 70 0.37 -11.15 -16.95
C ALA A 70 0.93 -11.25 -18.39
N SER A 71 0.30 -10.55 -19.35
CA SER A 71 0.62 -10.70 -20.77
C SER A 71 1.72 -9.77 -21.27
N THR A 72 1.81 -8.55 -20.74
CA THR A 72 2.68 -7.49 -21.26
C THR A 72 3.39 -6.70 -20.16
N PRO A 73 4.26 -7.35 -19.35
CA PRO A 73 5.08 -6.63 -18.38
C PRO A 73 6.05 -5.69 -19.10
N ALA A 74 6.35 -4.55 -18.47
CA ALA A 74 7.32 -3.62 -19.00
C ALA A 74 8.74 -3.91 -18.51
N VAL A 75 9.74 -3.41 -19.22
CA VAL A 75 11.13 -3.38 -18.77
C VAL A 75 11.62 -1.93 -18.77
N VAL A 76 12.07 -1.44 -17.63
CA VAL A 76 12.70 -0.13 -17.49
C VAL A 76 14.21 -0.32 -17.59
N VAL A 77 14.81 0.18 -18.64
CA VAL A 77 16.26 0.17 -18.89
C VAL A 77 16.78 1.57 -18.57
N ALA A 78 17.57 1.73 -17.52
CA ALA A 78 18.08 3.02 -17.10
C ALA A 78 19.41 2.88 -16.33
N ASP A 79 20.18 3.97 -16.28
CA ASP A 79 21.32 4.08 -15.38
C ASP A 79 20.82 4.06 -13.92
N PRO A 80 21.21 3.08 -13.10
CA PRO A 80 20.75 2.95 -11.71
C PRO A 80 21.05 4.19 -10.86
N ASP A 81 22.18 4.87 -11.11
CA ASP A 81 22.61 6.06 -10.35
C ASP A 81 21.73 7.29 -10.64
N LYS A 82 20.94 7.24 -11.71
CA LYS A 82 19.97 8.28 -12.09
C LYS A 82 18.54 8.00 -11.59
N CYS A 83 18.33 6.92 -10.86
CA CYS A 83 17.04 6.52 -10.31
C CYS A 83 16.97 6.85 -8.82
N SER A 84 16.09 7.76 -8.44
CA SER A 84 15.90 8.14 -7.04
C SER A 84 14.94 7.20 -6.30
N VAL A 85 15.08 7.11 -4.98
CA VAL A 85 14.07 6.52 -4.12
C VAL A 85 12.88 7.48 -4.03
N GLN A 86 11.73 7.10 -4.57
CA GLN A 86 10.55 7.98 -4.70
C GLN A 86 9.75 8.10 -3.39
N PHE A 87 10.44 8.29 -2.27
CA PHE A 87 9.80 8.53 -0.97
C PHE A 87 9.40 10.01 -0.84
N ASN A 88 8.07 10.27 -0.83
CA ASN A 88 7.53 11.63 -0.82
C ASN A 88 6.36 11.77 0.17
N PRO A 89 6.63 11.76 1.48
CA PRO A 89 5.59 11.74 2.51
C PRO A 89 4.75 13.01 2.59
N VAL A 90 5.31 14.15 2.14
CA VAL A 90 4.63 15.47 2.19
C VAL A 90 4.26 16.02 0.81
N GLY A 91 4.49 15.26 -0.26
CA GLY A 91 4.10 15.65 -1.61
C GLY A 91 4.95 16.76 -2.28
N THR A 92 6.03 17.20 -1.65
CA THR A 92 6.86 18.33 -2.15
C THR A 92 8.06 17.91 -2.99
N ALA A 93 8.51 16.65 -2.87
CA ALA A 93 9.63 16.15 -3.65
C ALA A 93 9.26 16.06 -5.14
N LYS A 94 10.18 16.54 -5.98
CA LYS A 94 10.05 16.49 -7.43
C LYS A 94 11.02 15.45 -7.99
N PHE A 95 10.50 14.40 -8.58
CA PHE A 95 11.26 13.35 -9.25
C PHE A 95 11.25 13.64 -10.75
N THR A 96 12.32 14.26 -11.25
CA THR A 96 12.37 14.80 -12.61
C THR A 96 13.35 14.08 -13.51
N THR A 97 14.14 13.13 -12.97
CA THR A 97 15.04 12.34 -13.79
C THR A 97 14.25 11.45 -14.76
N PRO A 98 14.79 11.13 -15.95
CA PRO A 98 14.13 10.24 -16.91
C PRO A 98 13.71 8.88 -16.29
N CYS A 99 14.57 8.31 -15.44
CA CYS A 99 14.28 7.08 -14.71
C CYS A 99 13.09 7.24 -13.75
N ASP A 100 13.07 8.32 -12.98
CA ASP A 100 12.01 8.57 -12.00
C ASP A 100 10.66 8.81 -12.70
N LEU A 101 10.67 9.54 -13.82
CA LEU A 101 9.47 9.78 -14.61
C LEU A 101 8.91 8.48 -15.21
N ALA A 102 9.77 7.60 -15.70
CA ALA A 102 9.37 6.29 -16.19
C ALA A 102 8.72 5.46 -15.07
N LYS A 103 9.43 5.25 -13.96
CA LYS A 103 8.97 4.44 -12.83
C LYS A 103 7.70 4.98 -12.18
N SER A 104 7.62 6.29 -11.93
CA SER A 104 6.41 6.89 -11.34
C SER A 104 5.20 6.78 -12.26
N THR A 105 5.38 6.93 -13.57
CA THR A 105 4.30 6.81 -14.55
C THR A 105 3.80 5.37 -14.64
N LEU A 106 4.70 4.39 -14.68
CA LEU A 106 4.35 2.97 -14.70
C LEU A 106 3.67 2.54 -13.39
N ALA A 107 4.23 2.91 -12.24
CA ALA A 107 3.65 2.62 -10.93
C ALA A 107 2.25 3.23 -10.77
N ALA A 108 2.06 4.50 -11.16
CA ALA A 108 0.75 5.17 -11.15
C ALA A 108 -0.25 4.53 -12.13
N ALA A 109 0.23 3.92 -13.21
CA ALA A 109 -0.58 3.15 -14.15
C ALA A 109 -0.83 1.70 -13.70
N ALA A 110 -0.26 1.26 -12.58
CA ALA A 110 -0.28 -0.11 -12.08
C ALA A 110 0.30 -1.13 -13.09
N VAL A 111 1.26 -0.70 -13.88
CA VAL A 111 2.00 -1.57 -14.81
C VAL A 111 3.05 -2.34 -14.02
N LEU A 112 3.12 -3.65 -14.22
CA LEU A 112 4.24 -4.46 -13.74
C LEU A 112 5.47 -4.21 -14.61
N TYR A 113 6.62 -3.97 -13.98
CA TYR A 113 7.86 -3.81 -14.72
C TYR A 113 9.06 -4.39 -13.96
N THR A 114 10.09 -4.73 -14.73
CA THR A 114 11.39 -5.13 -14.22
C THR A 114 12.42 -4.03 -14.52
N ASN A 115 13.42 -3.92 -13.65
CA ASN A 115 14.51 -2.97 -13.85
C ASN A 115 15.70 -3.66 -14.50
N GLN A 116 16.23 -3.07 -15.57
CA GLN A 116 17.45 -3.50 -16.22
C GLN A 116 18.47 -2.36 -16.16
N ALA A 117 19.63 -2.64 -15.60
CA ALA A 117 20.72 -1.66 -15.57
C ALA A 117 21.24 -1.34 -16.98
N ALA A 118 21.40 -0.07 -17.27
CA ALA A 118 22.07 0.45 -18.46
C ALA A 118 23.43 1.05 -18.08
N PRO A 119 24.35 1.25 -19.04
CA PRO A 119 25.61 1.92 -18.79
C PRO A 119 25.43 3.31 -18.17
N ALA A 120 26.44 3.74 -17.40
CA ALA A 120 26.43 5.06 -16.78
C ALA A 120 26.21 6.18 -17.81
N GLY A 121 25.32 7.13 -17.48
CA GLY A 121 24.95 8.24 -18.35
C GLY A 121 23.85 7.92 -19.36
N SER A 122 23.38 6.69 -19.46
CA SER A 122 22.27 6.34 -20.35
C SER A 122 20.95 6.99 -19.92
N THR A 123 20.15 7.44 -20.90
CA THR A 123 18.77 7.90 -20.64
C THR A 123 17.82 6.74 -20.44
N ALA A 124 16.72 6.97 -19.74
CA ALA A 124 15.74 5.91 -19.51
C ALA A 124 14.98 5.51 -20.77
N VAL A 125 14.82 4.19 -20.94
CA VAL A 125 14.03 3.56 -22.00
C VAL A 125 13.07 2.57 -21.38
N VAL A 126 11.78 2.65 -21.76
CA VAL A 126 10.75 1.70 -21.33
C VAL A 126 10.42 0.80 -22.51
N LYS A 127 10.42 -0.53 -22.30
CA LYS A 127 10.13 -1.53 -23.31
C LYS A 127 8.84 -2.29 -22.95
N PHE A 128 7.98 -2.49 -23.95
CA PHE A 128 6.79 -3.35 -23.90
C PHE A 128 6.86 -4.34 -25.07
N GLY A 129 7.45 -5.50 -24.89
CA GLY A 129 7.77 -6.40 -25.99
C GLY A 129 8.66 -5.69 -27.03
N ASP A 130 8.16 -5.57 -28.26
CA ASP A 130 8.89 -4.92 -29.36
C ASP A 130 8.77 -3.38 -29.38
N LYS A 131 7.85 -2.82 -28.57
CA LYS A 131 7.66 -1.37 -28.50
C LYS A 131 8.58 -0.75 -27.46
N THR A 132 9.26 0.34 -27.84
CA THR A 132 10.16 1.10 -26.96
C THR A 132 9.72 2.55 -26.88
N VAL A 133 9.83 3.13 -25.69
CA VAL A 133 9.65 4.56 -25.43
C VAL A 133 10.92 5.07 -24.79
N SER A 134 11.65 5.93 -25.49
CA SER A 134 12.91 6.50 -25.04
C SER A 134 12.72 7.95 -24.56
N PHE A 135 13.34 8.31 -23.47
CA PHE A 135 13.37 9.72 -23.05
C PHE A 135 14.20 10.59 -24.00
N ALA A 136 15.23 10.02 -24.63
CA ALA A 136 16.05 10.76 -25.61
C ALA A 136 15.23 11.23 -26.82
N ASP A 137 14.26 10.43 -27.27
CA ASP A 137 13.37 10.82 -28.38
C ASP A 137 12.45 11.98 -27.98
N ALA A 138 11.95 11.96 -26.74
CA ALA A 138 11.14 13.05 -26.19
C ALA A 138 11.97 14.35 -26.00
N GLU A 139 13.22 14.22 -25.61
CA GLU A 139 14.15 15.35 -25.45
C GLU A 139 14.49 15.98 -26.81
N ALA A 140 14.74 15.16 -27.82
CA ALA A 140 14.96 15.62 -29.19
C ALA A 140 13.73 16.35 -29.75
N ALA A 141 12.53 15.81 -29.52
CA ALA A 141 11.27 16.45 -29.96
C ALA A 141 11.01 17.79 -29.23
N ALA A 142 11.44 17.91 -27.97
CA ALA A 142 11.27 19.11 -27.14
C ALA A 142 12.34 20.20 -27.38
N GLN A 143 13.29 19.99 -28.28
CA GLN A 143 14.36 20.93 -28.63
C GLN A 143 15.14 21.45 -27.41
N GLY A 144 15.41 20.57 -26.43
CA GLY A 144 16.17 20.90 -25.22
C GLY A 144 15.37 21.49 -24.06
N ASP A 145 14.04 21.67 -24.22
CA ASP A 145 13.16 22.07 -23.11
C ASP A 145 12.82 20.83 -22.26
N THR A 146 13.44 20.74 -21.08
CA THR A 146 13.31 19.58 -20.18
C THR A 146 11.87 19.38 -19.66
N ALA A 147 11.10 20.46 -19.48
CA ALA A 147 9.71 20.36 -19.03
C ALA A 147 8.80 19.81 -20.12
N LYS A 148 9.01 20.27 -21.36
CA LYS A 148 8.30 19.72 -22.53
C LYS A 148 8.70 18.28 -22.80
N ALA A 149 9.99 17.94 -22.70
CA ALA A 149 10.47 16.57 -22.84
C ALA A 149 9.81 15.62 -21.83
N ALA A 150 9.72 16.01 -20.56
CA ALA A 150 9.06 15.24 -19.51
C ALA A 150 7.56 15.05 -19.79
N ALA A 151 6.89 16.08 -20.30
CA ALA A 151 5.47 16.00 -20.64
C ALA A 151 5.22 15.07 -21.84
N GLU A 152 6.01 15.21 -22.91
CA GLU A 152 5.92 14.38 -24.12
C GLU A 152 6.26 12.91 -23.80
N PHE A 153 7.30 12.66 -23.00
CA PHE A 153 7.64 11.32 -22.55
C PHE A 153 6.49 10.66 -21.80
N LYS A 154 5.89 11.35 -20.83
CA LYS A 154 4.74 10.82 -20.07
C LYS A 154 3.53 10.56 -20.95
N LYS A 155 3.27 11.43 -21.93
CA LYS A 155 2.17 11.27 -22.88
C LYS A 155 2.39 10.04 -23.76
N THR A 156 3.54 9.93 -24.42
CA THR A 156 3.90 8.79 -25.29
C THR A 156 3.91 7.48 -24.51
N LEU A 157 4.47 7.50 -23.28
CA LEU A 157 4.45 6.33 -22.39
C LEU A 157 3.01 5.94 -22.02
N GLY A 158 2.15 6.92 -21.70
CA GLY A 158 0.73 6.68 -21.42
C GLY A 158 -0.05 6.09 -22.61
N GLU A 159 0.24 6.54 -23.82
CA GLU A 159 -0.34 5.98 -25.06
C GLU A 159 0.15 4.55 -25.30
N THR A 160 1.44 4.30 -25.08
CA THR A 160 2.02 2.96 -25.21
C THR A 160 1.47 1.98 -24.17
N ILE A 161 1.27 2.42 -22.92
CA ILE A 161 0.62 1.63 -21.87
C ILE A 161 -0.79 1.21 -22.31
N LYS A 162 -1.59 2.13 -22.86
CA LYS A 162 -2.92 1.80 -23.39
C LYS A 162 -2.85 0.83 -24.57
N ALA A 163 -1.92 1.04 -25.49
CA ALA A 163 -1.71 0.17 -26.65
C ALA A 163 -1.15 -1.22 -26.27
N ALA A 164 -0.57 -1.36 -25.08
CA ALA A 164 -0.15 -2.62 -24.48
C ALA A 164 -1.29 -3.36 -23.76
N GLY A 165 -2.53 -2.83 -23.80
CA GLY A 165 -3.72 -3.48 -23.24
C GLY A 165 -4.02 -3.10 -21.79
N TYR A 166 -3.25 -2.20 -21.17
CA TYR A 166 -3.55 -1.76 -19.81
C TYR A 166 -4.78 -0.84 -19.77
N PRO A 167 -5.81 -1.16 -18.98
CA PRO A 167 -7.02 -0.36 -18.93
C PRO A 167 -6.77 0.99 -18.25
N ALA A 168 -7.29 2.07 -18.84
CA ALA A 168 -7.26 3.38 -18.20
C ALA A 168 -8.15 3.45 -16.96
N LYS A 169 -9.26 2.69 -16.97
CA LYS A 169 -10.22 2.52 -15.86
C LYS A 169 -10.74 1.09 -15.86
N ALA A 170 -11.10 0.59 -14.66
CA ALA A 170 -11.82 -0.67 -14.54
C ALA A 170 -13.20 -0.56 -15.20
N ASP A 171 -13.59 -1.60 -15.94
CA ASP A 171 -14.93 -1.68 -16.54
C ASP A 171 -15.95 -2.04 -15.46
N PRO A 172 -16.94 -1.19 -15.17
CA PRO A 172 -17.94 -1.47 -14.15
C PRO A 172 -18.72 -2.76 -14.37
N ALA A 173 -18.88 -3.21 -15.63
CA ALA A 173 -19.58 -4.44 -15.96
C ALA A 173 -18.81 -5.71 -15.55
N ASN A 174 -17.49 -5.61 -15.43
CA ASN A 174 -16.59 -6.72 -15.10
C ASN A 174 -16.15 -6.73 -13.61
N ILE A 175 -16.61 -5.75 -12.82
CA ILE A 175 -16.32 -5.73 -11.38
C ILE A 175 -17.22 -6.71 -10.65
N ASN A 176 -16.65 -7.64 -9.90
CA ASN A 176 -17.39 -8.45 -8.96
C ASN A 176 -17.53 -7.68 -7.63
N TYR A 177 -18.54 -6.83 -7.53
CA TYR A 177 -18.78 -5.97 -6.36
C TYR A 177 -18.88 -6.74 -5.06
N VAL A 178 -19.56 -7.91 -5.09
CA VAL A 178 -19.76 -8.72 -3.89
C VAL A 178 -18.43 -9.23 -3.35
N MET A 179 -17.60 -9.83 -4.21
CA MET A 179 -16.29 -10.35 -3.78
C MET A 179 -15.35 -9.24 -3.33
N VAL A 180 -15.37 -8.08 -4.00
CA VAL A 180 -14.57 -6.92 -3.57
C VAL A 180 -15.01 -6.44 -2.17
N ILE A 181 -16.32 -6.31 -1.93
CA ILE A 181 -16.84 -5.91 -0.60
C ILE A 181 -16.49 -6.96 0.46
N VAL A 182 -16.60 -8.25 0.15
CA VAL A 182 -16.21 -9.34 1.07
C VAL A 182 -14.73 -9.23 1.45
N ILE A 183 -13.84 -9.07 0.48
CA ILE A 183 -12.41 -8.96 0.75
C ILE A 183 -12.11 -7.69 1.57
N LEU A 184 -12.69 -6.55 1.20
CA LEU A 184 -12.55 -5.31 1.97
C LEU A 184 -13.07 -5.47 3.40
N THR A 185 -14.20 -6.17 3.59
CA THR A 185 -14.76 -6.46 4.91
C THR A 185 -13.82 -7.33 5.75
N ILE A 186 -13.19 -8.34 5.15
CA ILE A 186 -12.17 -9.15 5.85
C ILE A 186 -11.01 -8.28 6.32
N LEU A 187 -10.51 -7.37 5.46
CA LEU A 187 -9.45 -6.42 5.85
C LEU A 187 -9.91 -5.50 6.99
N VAL A 188 -11.15 -5.00 6.96
CA VAL A 188 -11.73 -4.19 8.05
C VAL A 188 -11.84 -5.03 9.33
N ILE A 189 -12.22 -6.31 9.26
CA ILE A 189 -12.26 -7.21 10.42
C ILE A 189 -10.88 -7.32 11.07
N TYR A 190 -9.79 -7.44 10.32
CA TYR A 190 -8.44 -7.45 10.92
C TYR A 190 -8.13 -6.14 11.65
N VAL A 191 -8.54 -5.01 11.09
CA VAL A 191 -8.44 -3.72 11.78
C VAL A 191 -9.23 -3.73 13.08
N THR A 192 -10.47 -4.24 13.09
CA THR A 192 -11.31 -4.29 14.29
C THR A 192 -10.77 -5.23 15.36
N MET A 193 -10.10 -6.33 14.98
CA MET A 193 -9.39 -7.21 15.92
C MET A 193 -8.27 -6.50 16.67
N VAL A 194 -7.57 -5.58 16.02
CA VAL A 194 -6.49 -4.81 16.64
C VAL A 194 -7.05 -3.59 17.38
N TYR A 195 -7.85 -2.76 16.70
CA TYR A 195 -8.32 -1.50 17.27
C TYR A 195 -9.44 -1.66 18.32
N GLY A 196 -10.21 -2.76 18.30
CA GLY A 196 -11.23 -3.02 19.31
C GLY A 196 -10.65 -3.08 20.73
N PRO A 197 -9.69 -3.96 21.02
CA PRO A 197 -9.10 -4.11 22.34
C PRO A 197 -7.95 -3.16 22.66
N ILE A 198 -7.32 -2.47 21.68
CA ILE A 198 -6.07 -1.74 21.90
C ILE A 198 -6.22 -0.58 22.89
N ALA A 199 -7.34 0.13 22.86
CA ALA A 199 -7.58 1.25 23.77
C ALA A 199 -7.65 0.78 25.23
N ALA A 200 -8.37 -0.33 25.48
CA ALA A 200 -8.44 -0.94 26.80
C ALA A 200 -7.07 -1.46 27.25
N MET A 201 -6.36 -2.18 26.38
CA MET A 201 -5.02 -2.69 26.68
C MET A 201 -4.06 -1.56 27.08
N LEU A 202 -4.06 -0.45 26.35
CA LEU A 202 -3.19 0.69 26.66
C LEU A 202 -3.54 1.33 28.02
N VAL A 203 -4.84 1.45 28.32
CA VAL A 203 -5.31 1.97 29.62
C VAL A 203 -4.88 1.05 30.78
N GLU A 204 -4.96 -0.26 30.58
CA GLU A 204 -4.59 -1.29 31.55
C GLU A 204 -3.06 -1.44 31.71
N LEU A 205 -2.28 -1.05 30.69
CA LEU A 205 -0.83 -1.21 30.68
C LEU A 205 -0.12 -0.19 31.59
N PHE A 206 -0.65 1.02 31.71
CA PHE A 206 0.01 2.12 32.43
C PHE A 206 -0.71 2.50 33.72
N PRO A 207 0.07 2.82 34.81
CA PRO A 207 -0.48 3.32 36.04
C PRO A 207 -1.34 4.57 35.88
N THR A 208 -2.38 4.72 36.71
CA THR A 208 -3.34 5.85 36.59
C THR A 208 -2.65 7.20 36.65
N ARG A 209 -1.61 7.35 37.46
CA ARG A 209 -0.90 8.61 37.69
C ARG A 209 -0.20 9.17 36.48
N ILE A 210 0.30 8.32 35.56
CA ILE A 210 1.06 8.72 34.38
C ILE A 210 0.40 8.27 33.08
N ARG A 211 -0.79 7.66 33.16
CA ARG A 211 -1.46 6.96 32.06
C ARG A 211 -1.60 7.80 30.81
N TYR A 212 -2.10 9.03 30.93
CA TYR A 212 -2.34 9.89 29.77
C TYR A 212 -1.05 10.17 28.98
N THR A 213 0.01 10.59 29.68
CA THR A 213 1.31 10.88 29.04
C THR A 213 1.93 9.61 28.43
N SER A 214 1.87 8.49 29.15
CA SER A 214 2.46 7.23 28.69
C SER A 214 1.72 6.61 27.51
N LEU A 215 0.39 6.76 27.42
CA LEU A 215 -0.41 6.34 26.25
C LEU A 215 -0.11 7.17 25.03
N SER A 216 0.10 8.48 25.20
CA SER A 216 0.23 9.43 24.10
C SER A 216 1.41 9.09 23.22
N LEU A 217 2.55 8.70 23.79
CA LEU A 217 3.78 8.41 23.05
C LEU A 217 3.63 7.22 22.07
N PRO A 218 3.29 6.00 22.53
CA PRO A 218 3.17 4.86 21.62
C PRO A 218 2.04 5.03 20.61
N TYR A 219 0.93 5.69 21.00
CA TYR A 219 -0.18 5.97 20.11
C TYR A 219 0.22 6.90 18.95
N HIS A 220 0.95 7.98 19.24
CA HIS A 220 1.37 8.94 18.21
C HIS A 220 2.51 8.40 17.35
N ILE A 221 3.45 7.63 17.91
CA ILE A 221 4.48 6.96 17.11
C ILE A 221 3.83 5.93 16.18
N GLY A 222 2.93 5.09 16.68
CA GLY A 222 2.26 4.08 15.88
C GLY A 222 1.44 4.69 14.74
N ASN A 223 0.53 5.60 15.05
CA ASN A 223 -0.34 6.20 14.04
C ASN A 223 0.38 7.24 13.17
N GLY A 224 1.23 8.09 13.77
CA GLY A 224 1.89 9.18 13.06
C GLY A 224 3.03 8.68 12.16
N TRP A 225 3.95 7.93 12.71
CA TRP A 225 5.13 7.48 11.94
C TRP A 225 4.83 6.25 11.11
N PHE A 226 4.47 5.14 11.76
CA PHE A 226 4.22 3.90 11.02
C PHE A 226 2.99 3.98 10.12
N GLY A 227 1.88 4.55 10.61
CA GLY A 227 0.67 4.74 9.83
C GLY A 227 0.78 5.87 8.80
N GLY A 228 1.32 7.03 9.20
CA GLY A 228 1.43 8.21 8.35
C GLY A 228 2.38 8.02 7.17
N PHE A 229 3.49 7.31 7.34
CA PHE A 229 4.44 7.02 6.25
C PHE A 229 4.04 5.84 5.37
N LEU A 230 3.01 5.06 5.74
CA LEU A 230 2.60 3.87 4.99
C LEU A 230 2.34 4.15 3.50
N PRO A 231 1.54 5.15 3.10
CA PRO A 231 1.28 5.39 1.68
C PRO A 231 2.54 5.75 0.89
N ALA A 232 3.38 6.63 1.46
CA ALA A 232 4.61 7.10 0.80
C ALA A 232 5.65 5.98 0.69
N THR A 233 5.82 5.18 1.74
CA THR A 233 6.76 4.06 1.76
C THR A 233 6.31 2.95 0.80
N SER A 234 5.03 2.58 0.84
CA SER A 234 4.50 1.57 -0.07
C SER A 234 4.62 2.00 -1.53
N PHE A 235 4.33 3.27 -1.85
CA PHE A 235 4.52 3.78 -3.21
C PHE A 235 6.00 3.78 -3.62
N ALA A 236 6.91 4.19 -2.73
CA ALA A 236 8.35 4.18 -3.01
C ALA A 236 8.87 2.75 -3.28
N ILE A 237 8.39 1.75 -2.53
CA ILE A 237 8.74 0.35 -2.77
C ILE A 237 8.22 -0.10 -4.15
N VAL A 238 6.95 0.17 -4.46
CA VAL A 238 6.36 -0.17 -5.78
C VAL A 238 7.13 0.50 -6.91
N ALA A 239 7.47 1.78 -6.78
CA ALA A 239 8.25 2.50 -7.79
C ALA A 239 9.69 2.00 -7.90
N ALA A 240 10.26 1.45 -6.84
CA ALA A 240 11.60 0.88 -6.87
C ALA A 240 11.61 -0.53 -7.50
N THR A 241 10.65 -1.38 -7.14
CA THR A 241 10.62 -2.80 -7.56
C THR A 241 9.90 -3.01 -8.88
N GLY A 242 8.87 -2.22 -9.17
CA GLY A 242 8.00 -2.37 -10.33
C GLY A 242 6.82 -3.31 -10.12
N ASN A 243 6.66 -3.90 -8.93
CA ASN A 243 5.55 -4.77 -8.60
C ASN A 243 4.59 -4.06 -7.63
N ILE A 244 3.33 -3.92 -8.03
CA ILE A 244 2.31 -3.23 -7.22
C ILE A 244 2.05 -3.89 -5.87
N TYR A 245 2.33 -5.19 -5.73
CA TYR A 245 2.13 -5.93 -4.48
C TYR A 245 3.30 -5.77 -3.50
N ASP A 246 4.47 -5.36 -3.97
CA ASP A 246 5.64 -5.22 -3.08
C ASP A 246 5.47 -4.11 -2.05
N GLY A 247 4.60 -3.12 -2.31
CA GLY A 247 4.20 -2.14 -1.32
C GLY A 247 3.55 -2.73 -0.07
N LEU A 248 3.03 -3.96 -0.13
CA LEU A 248 2.46 -4.69 1.00
C LEU A 248 3.51 -5.17 2.00
N TRP A 249 4.78 -5.27 1.59
CA TRP A 249 5.85 -5.65 2.51
C TRP A 249 5.96 -4.71 3.70
N TYR A 250 5.70 -3.42 3.51
CA TYR A 250 5.75 -2.47 4.61
C TYR A 250 4.74 -2.81 5.74
N PRO A 251 3.42 -2.87 5.50
CA PRO A 251 2.47 -3.23 6.54
C PRO A 251 2.65 -4.68 7.04
N ILE A 252 3.10 -5.61 6.21
CA ILE A 252 3.37 -7.00 6.61
C ILE A 252 4.54 -7.06 7.59
N ILE A 253 5.64 -6.35 7.33
CA ILE A 253 6.80 -6.30 8.23
C ILE A 253 6.41 -5.65 9.56
N VAL A 254 5.66 -4.54 9.53
CA VAL A 254 5.20 -3.86 10.75
C VAL A 254 4.27 -4.77 11.57
N ALA A 255 3.31 -5.43 10.92
CA ALA A 255 2.40 -6.37 11.59
C ALA A 255 3.16 -7.60 12.14
N GLY A 256 4.11 -8.15 11.38
CA GLY A 256 4.95 -9.27 11.80
C GLY A 256 5.85 -8.93 12.98
N MET A 257 6.49 -7.77 12.94
CA MET A 257 7.27 -7.24 14.06
C MET A 257 6.38 -7.04 15.30
N THR A 258 5.19 -6.48 15.13
CA THR A 258 4.22 -6.30 16.21
C THR A 258 3.78 -7.64 16.78
N PHE A 259 3.52 -8.64 15.94
CA PHE A 259 3.16 -9.98 16.38
C PHE A 259 4.27 -10.64 17.20
N VAL A 260 5.52 -10.60 16.73
CA VAL A 260 6.65 -11.21 17.43
C VAL A 260 6.93 -10.49 18.74
N ILE A 261 7.13 -9.17 18.71
CA ILE A 261 7.45 -8.38 19.92
C ILE A 261 6.28 -8.42 20.89
N GLY A 262 5.05 -8.25 20.42
CA GLY A 262 3.85 -8.29 21.24
C GLY A 262 3.64 -9.66 21.91
N THR A 263 3.90 -10.74 21.19
CA THR A 263 3.78 -12.08 21.74
C THR A 263 4.83 -12.36 22.81
N LEU A 264 6.06 -11.90 22.62
CA LEU A 264 7.17 -12.20 23.55
C LEU A 264 7.21 -11.26 24.74
N PHE A 265 6.94 -9.98 24.58
CA PHE A 265 7.24 -8.96 25.58
C PHE A 265 6.02 -8.28 26.20
N LEU A 266 4.86 -8.23 25.50
CA LEU A 266 3.68 -7.61 26.09
C LEU A 266 2.99 -8.56 27.06
N PRO A 267 2.63 -8.10 28.27
CA PRO A 267 1.82 -8.88 29.19
C PRO A 267 0.36 -8.94 28.72
N GLU A 268 -0.39 -9.93 29.16
CA GLU A 268 -1.85 -9.89 29.10
C GLU A 268 -2.37 -8.95 30.20
N THR A 269 -3.34 -8.10 29.87
CA THR A 269 -3.76 -7.01 30.78
C THR A 269 -5.20 -7.14 31.26
N LYS A 270 -6.01 -8.07 30.74
CA LYS A 270 -7.46 -8.15 30.95
C LYS A 270 -7.91 -8.24 32.43
N ASP A 271 -7.06 -8.84 33.29
CA ASP A 271 -7.38 -9.04 34.69
C ASP A 271 -6.62 -8.05 35.63
N ARG A 272 -5.99 -7.02 35.02
CA ARG A 272 -5.21 -6.04 35.79
C ARG A 272 -6.14 -5.05 36.48
N ASP A 273 -5.99 -4.90 37.78
CA ASP A 273 -6.69 -3.87 38.55
C ASP A 273 -6.09 -2.49 38.23
N ILE A 274 -6.88 -1.68 37.55
CA ILE A 274 -6.46 -0.32 37.12
C ILE A 274 -6.49 0.69 38.27
N TYR A 275 -7.03 0.34 39.43
CA TYR A 275 -7.12 1.15 40.64
C TYR A 275 -6.14 0.71 41.71
N ALA A 276 -5.45 -0.42 41.53
CA ALA A 276 -4.41 -0.81 42.50
C ALA A 276 -3.36 0.31 42.59
N ALA A 277 -3.04 0.68 43.81
CA ALA A 277 -1.94 1.61 44.04
C ALA A 277 -0.61 0.93 43.63
N ASP A 278 0.16 1.65 42.83
CA ASP A 278 1.52 1.23 42.41
C ASP A 278 2.48 1.30 43.54
#